data_aa7589ce5601084420ce97cdb521ac27
#
_entry.id   aa7589ce5601084420ce97cdb521ac27
#
_cell.length_a   1.000
_cell.length_b   1.000
_cell.length_c   1.000
_cell.angle_alpha   90.00
_cell.angle_beta   90.00
_cell.angle_gamma   90.00
#
_symmetry.space_group_name_H-M   'P 1'
#
loop_
_entity.id
_entity.type
_entity.pdbx_description
1 polymer ?
#
loop_
_entity_poly.entity_id
_entity_poly.type
_entity_poly.pdbx_seq_one_letter_code
_entity_poly.pdbx_strand_id
1 'polypeptide(L)'
;DRMERVVSMSSLSAAHTEFAAATYRPEAWQNNISWRTGDMNTSVIRTAKGRTIMMQVDQSTPRPYSRINLVQGTKGCFYDYPPRLALSAKPGAHADWLKAEAFEKARAEHRHPLWRSVGEIARKVGGHGGMDFIMDLRWAYCLQNGLPLDMDVYDLASWSSVVPCSAESDRRGGEPVELPDFTRGAWRT
;
A
#
# COMPACT_ATOMS: atom_id res chain seq x y z
N ASP A 1 -2.38 -2.57 -15.99
CA ASP A 1 -3.58 -3.11 -15.34
C ASP A 1 -4.27 -2.01 -14.53
N ARG A 2 -5.59 -2.04 -14.37
CA ARG A 2 -6.31 -1.07 -13.55
C ARG A 2 -7.05 -1.75 -12.40
N MET A 3 -7.28 -1.04 -11.34
CA MET A 3 -8.24 -1.44 -10.31
C MET A 3 -9.67 -1.34 -10.90
N GLU A 4 -10.49 -2.36 -10.68
CA GLU A 4 -11.81 -2.48 -11.30
C GLU A 4 -12.93 -2.28 -10.29
N ARG A 5 -12.89 -2.99 -9.17
CA ARG A 5 -13.89 -2.90 -8.12
C ARG A 5 -13.29 -3.13 -6.75
N VAL A 6 -13.93 -2.57 -5.72
CA VAL A 6 -13.55 -2.72 -4.32
C VAL A 6 -14.74 -3.20 -3.49
N VAL A 7 -14.43 -4.05 -2.53
CA VAL A 7 -15.31 -4.42 -1.40
C VAL A 7 -14.60 -3.99 -0.13
N SER A 8 -15.31 -3.34 0.80
CA SER A 8 -14.72 -2.78 2.01
C SER A 8 -15.63 -2.93 3.21
N MET A 9 -15.03 -3.18 4.37
CA MET A 9 -15.71 -3.23 5.67
C MET A 9 -14.84 -2.58 6.73
N SER A 10 -15.47 -1.83 7.62
CA SER A 10 -14.83 -1.23 8.79
C SER A 10 -15.25 -1.93 10.09
N SER A 11 -14.35 -1.96 11.06
CA SER A 11 -14.66 -2.31 12.44
C SER A 11 -15.49 -1.19 13.11
N LEU A 12 -15.94 -1.43 14.33
CA LEU A 12 -16.49 -0.34 15.18
C LEU A 12 -15.37 0.65 15.57
N SER A 13 -15.76 1.83 16.05
CA SER A 13 -14.84 2.92 16.46
C SER A 13 -14.66 2.93 17.98
N ALA A 14 -14.13 1.85 18.55
CA ALA A 14 -13.90 1.75 20.00
C ALA A 14 -12.71 2.61 20.44
N ALA A 15 -11.56 2.45 19.80
CA ALA A 15 -10.34 3.16 20.18
C ALA A 15 -10.46 4.68 19.97
N HIS A 16 -11.12 5.14 18.91
CA HIS A 16 -11.40 6.56 18.73
C HIS A 16 -12.27 7.12 19.87
N THR A 17 -13.30 6.39 20.26
CA THR A 17 -14.20 6.78 21.34
C THR A 17 -13.48 6.82 22.69
N GLU A 18 -12.70 5.79 23.00
CA GLU A 18 -11.91 5.73 24.23
C GLU A 18 -10.85 6.85 24.28
N PHE A 19 -10.15 7.09 23.17
CA PHE A 19 -9.18 8.18 23.06
C PHE A 19 -9.85 9.55 23.29
N ALA A 20 -11.00 9.77 22.69
CA ALA A 20 -11.73 11.02 22.87
C ALA A 20 -12.13 11.22 24.33
N ALA A 21 -12.68 10.20 24.98
CA ALA A 21 -13.08 10.24 26.37
C ALA A 21 -11.89 10.47 27.34
N ALA A 22 -10.73 9.89 27.03
CA ALA A 22 -9.54 10.04 27.85
C ALA A 22 -8.80 11.38 27.63
N THR A 23 -8.94 12.01 26.46
CA THR A 23 -8.12 13.16 26.06
C THR A 23 -8.86 14.48 26.22
N TYR A 24 -10.13 14.51 25.93
CA TYR A 24 -10.92 15.73 25.89
C TYR A 24 -11.91 15.82 27.07
N ARG A 25 -12.23 17.04 27.50
CA ARG A 25 -13.30 17.27 28.52
C ARG A 25 -14.65 16.73 28.00
N PRO A 26 -15.55 16.31 28.87
CA PRO A 26 -16.84 15.68 28.49
C PRO A 26 -17.67 16.50 27.49
N GLU A 27 -17.64 17.82 27.57
CA GLU A 27 -18.42 18.73 26.73
C GLU A 27 -17.77 18.96 25.35
N ALA A 28 -16.56 18.48 25.14
CA ALA A 28 -15.88 18.67 23.87
C ALA A 28 -16.59 17.92 22.73
N TRP A 29 -16.63 18.54 21.56
CA TRP A 29 -17.36 17.99 20.41
C TRP A 29 -16.88 16.57 20.02
N GLN A 30 -15.61 16.25 20.27
CA GLN A 30 -15.02 14.92 20.00
C GLN A 30 -15.71 13.80 20.79
N ASN A 31 -16.26 14.12 21.97
CA ASN A 31 -17.02 13.18 22.80
C ASN A 31 -18.51 13.13 22.45
N ASN A 32 -18.98 14.04 21.61
CA ASN A 32 -20.40 14.21 21.27
C ASN A 32 -20.72 13.90 19.81
N ILE A 33 -19.83 13.20 19.11
CA ILE A 33 -20.03 12.76 17.73
C ILE A 33 -20.05 11.24 17.64
N SER A 34 -20.72 10.73 16.62
CA SER A 34 -20.61 9.34 16.22
C SER A 34 -19.47 9.20 15.19
N TRP A 35 -18.42 8.52 15.58
CA TRP A 35 -17.32 8.21 14.68
C TRP A 35 -17.77 7.22 13.61
N ARG A 36 -17.77 7.65 12.35
CA ARG A 36 -18.15 6.79 11.22
C ARG A 36 -17.00 5.95 10.68
N THR A 37 -15.77 6.43 10.89
CA THR A 37 -14.57 5.69 10.52
C THR A 37 -14.29 4.65 11.59
N GLY A 38 -14.29 3.38 11.24
CA GLY A 38 -13.90 2.32 12.15
C GLY A 38 -12.41 2.41 12.54
N ASP A 39 -12.04 1.78 13.63
CA ASP A 39 -10.63 1.71 14.06
C ASP A 39 -9.76 1.04 13.00
N MET A 40 -10.32 0.05 12.33
CA MET A 40 -9.66 -0.66 11.23
C MET A 40 -10.62 -0.80 10.04
N ASN A 41 -10.13 -0.51 8.84
CA ASN A 41 -10.81 -0.80 7.59
C ASN A 41 -10.05 -1.87 6.81
N THR A 42 -10.77 -2.83 6.24
CA THR A 42 -10.22 -3.85 5.35
C THR A 42 -10.93 -3.78 4.01
N SER A 43 -10.16 -3.61 2.96
CA SER A 43 -10.63 -3.54 1.58
C SER A 43 -9.99 -4.62 0.73
N VAL A 44 -10.77 -5.21 -0.17
CA VAL A 44 -10.29 -6.13 -1.21
C VAL A 44 -10.62 -5.52 -2.57
N ILE A 45 -9.59 -5.29 -3.36
CA ILE A 45 -9.70 -4.71 -4.70
C ILE A 45 -9.41 -5.80 -5.73
N ARG A 46 -10.27 -5.92 -6.74
CA ARG A 46 -10.01 -6.74 -7.93
C ARG A 46 -9.56 -5.85 -9.07
N THR A 47 -8.53 -6.31 -9.79
CA THR A 47 -8.07 -5.64 -11.02
C THR A 47 -8.73 -6.24 -12.25
N ALA A 48 -8.73 -5.49 -13.35
CA ALA A 48 -9.31 -5.89 -14.62
C ALA A 48 -8.64 -7.17 -15.21
N LYS A 49 -7.36 -7.39 -14.91
CA LYS A 49 -6.64 -8.63 -15.31
C LYS A 49 -6.72 -9.74 -14.25
N GLY A 50 -7.65 -9.62 -13.29
CA GLY A 50 -7.97 -10.68 -12.32
C GLY A 50 -7.04 -10.81 -11.12
N ARG A 51 -6.16 -9.83 -10.87
CA ARG A 51 -5.36 -9.79 -9.63
C ARG A 51 -6.19 -9.25 -8.47
N THR A 52 -5.79 -9.55 -7.25
CA THR A 52 -6.41 -9.01 -6.04
C THR A 52 -5.38 -8.24 -5.22
N ILE A 53 -5.85 -7.14 -4.61
CA ILE A 53 -5.09 -6.35 -3.65
C ILE A 53 -5.90 -6.32 -2.37
N MET A 54 -5.34 -6.78 -1.27
CA MET A 54 -5.89 -6.58 0.06
C MET A 54 -5.21 -5.39 0.71
N MET A 55 -6.00 -4.45 1.21
CA MET A 55 -5.51 -3.27 1.90
C MET A 55 -6.16 -3.18 3.27
N GLN A 56 -5.36 -2.89 4.28
CA GLN A 56 -5.80 -2.63 5.64
C GLN A 56 -5.31 -1.27 6.11
N VAL A 57 -6.21 -0.49 6.68
CA VAL A 57 -5.89 0.80 7.32
C VAL A 57 -6.27 0.70 8.80
N ASP A 58 -5.29 0.91 9.67
CA ASP A 58 -5.45 0.92 11.11
C ASP A 58 -4.61 2.07 11.66
N GLN A 59 -5.25 3.07 12.25
CA GLN A 59 -4.61 4.28 12.76
C GLN A 59 -4.84 4.52 14.24
N SER A 60 -5.69 3.75 14.87
CA SER A 60 -6.20 4.02 16.22
C SER A 60 -5.94 2.90 17.21
N THR A 61 -5.67 1.68 16.78
CA THR A 61 -5.39 0.58 17.71
C THR A 61 -3.90 0.47 18.06
N PRO A 62 -3.53 -0.04 19.25
CA PRO A 62 -2.14 -0.12 19.70
C PRO A 62 -1.37 -1.27 19.00
N ARG A 63 -1.43 -1.35 17.69
CA ARG A 63 -0.70 -2.33 16.88
C ARG A 63 0.70 -1.81 16.54
N PRO A 64 1.76 -2.64 16.64
CA PRO A 64 3.08 -2.26 16.14
C PRO A 64 3.02 -1.83 14.67
N TYR A 65 3.79 -0.81 14.33
CA TYR A 65 3.85 -0.30 12.97
C TYR A 65 4.23 -1.41 11.97
N SER A 66 3.39 -1.60 10.98
CA SER A 66 3.64 -2.51 9.85
C SER A 66 2.82 -2.06 8.65
N ARG A 67 3.44 -2.04 7.48
CA ARG A 67 2.71 -1.84 6.21
C ARG A 67 2.11 -3.14 5.69
N ILE A 68 2.41 -4.29 6.31
CA ILE A 68 1.97 -5.62 5.88
C ILE A 68 2.19 -5.80 4.36
N ASN A 69 3.37 -5.40 3.87
CA ASN A 69 3.66 -5.53 2.45
C ASN A 69 3.80 -7.01 2.10
N LEU A 70 2.87 -7.53 1.33
CA LEU A 70 2.87 -8.90 0.84
C LEU A 70 2.67 -8.88 -0.68
N VAL A 71 3.64 -9.39 -1.42
CA VAL A 71 3.54 -9.57 -2.88
C VAL A 71 3.68 -11.04 -3.19
N GLN A 72 2.64 -11.65 -3.76
CA GLN A 72 2.63 -13.04 -4.16
C GLN A 72 2.51 -13.19 -5.67
N GLY A 73 3.32 -14.09 -6.21
CA GLY A 73 3.32 -14.46 -7.61
C GLY A 73 3.47 -15.97 -7.79
N THR A 74 3.50 -16.42 -9.02
CA THR A 74 3.61 -17.85 -9.37
C THR A 74 4.98 -18.46 -9.07
N LYS A 75 6.00 -17.63 -8.78
CA LYS A 75 7.39 -18.08 -8.56
C LYS A 75 7.90 -17.75 -7.16
N GLY A 76 7.12 -17.07 -6.33
CA GLY A 76 7.54 -16.72 -4.99
C GLY A 76 6.63 -15.73 -4.30
N CYS A 77 7.04 -15.40 -3.09
CA CYS A 77 6.34 -14.47 -2.21
C CYS A 77 7.36 -13.61 -1.48
N PHE A 78 7.15 -12.31 -1.50
CA PHE A 78 7.87 -11.36 -0.64
C PHE A 78 6.92 -10.85 0.44
N TYR A 79 7.40 -10.83 1.68
CA TYR A 79 6.69 -10.25 2.83
C TYR A 79 7.59 -9.28 3.57
N ASP A 80 7.05 -8.19 4.06
CA ASP A 80 7.78 -7.24 4.88
C ASP A 80 7.02 -6.88 6.16
N TYR A 81 7.76 -6.73 7.11
CA TYR A 81 7.84 -6.54 8.53
C TYR A 81 7.69 -7.83 9.34
N PRO A 82 8.82 -8.59 9.53
CA PRO A 82 10.16 -8.40 8.96
C PRO A 82 10.26 -8.86 7.50
N PRO A 83 11.26 -8.35 6.73
CA PRO A 83 11.42 -8.73 5.34
C PRO A 83 11.78 -10.22 5.19
N ARG A 84 11.02 -10.93 4.37
CA ARG A 84 11.19 -12.36 4.07
C ARG A 84 10.88 -12.64 2.60
N LEU A 85 11.54 -13.64 2.05
CA LEU A 85 11.37 -14.06 0.67
C LEU A 85 11.25 -15.58 0.60
N ALA A 86 10.28 -16.07 -0.14
CA ALA A 86 10.16 -17.46 -0.53
C ALA A 86 10.23 -17.56 -2.05
N LEU A 87 11.06 -18.46 -2.58
CA LEU A 87 11.21 -18.68 -4.01
C LEU A 87 10.92 -20.14 -4.33
N SER A 88 10.03 -20.38 -5.27
CA SER A 88 9.68 -21.72 -5.71
C SER A 88 10.59 -22.17 -6.85
N ALA A 89 11.10 -23.38 -6.77
CA ALA A 89 11.91 -23.99 -7.82
C ALA A 89 11.12 -24.26 -9.11
N LYS A 90 9.80 -24.45 -8.99
CA LYS A 90 8.87 -24.68 -10.12
C LYS A 90 7.47 -24.16 -9.77
N PRO A 91 6.66 -23.76 -10.76
CA PRO A 91 5.30 -23.28 -10.51
C PRO A 91 4.47 -24.29 -9.71
N GLY A 92 3.73 -23.76 -8.72
CA GLY A 92 2.82 -24.58 -7.88
C GLY A 92 3.51 -25.45 -6.82
N ALA A 93 4.85 -25.46 -6.73
CA ALA A 93 5.53 -26.13 -5.63
C ALA A 93 5.47 -25.28 -4.36
N HIS A 94 5.33 -25.94 -3.22
CA HIS A 94 5.48 -25.30 -1.92
C HIS A 94 6.89 -24.71 -1.78
N ALA A 95 7.01 -23.56 -1.13
CA ALA A 95 8.27 -22.89 -0.87
C ALA A 95 8.33 -22.40 0.57
N ASP A 96 9.43 -22.69 1.23
CA ASP A 96 9.72 -22.16 2.55
C ASP A 96 10.39 -20.78 2.47
N TRP A 97 10.34 -20.03 3.56
CA TRP A 97 11.09 -18.79 3.69
C TRP A 97 12.59 -19.05 3.58
N LEU A 98 13.27 -18.26 2.77
CA LEU A 98 14.73 -18.34 2.67
C LEU A 98 15.37 -18.09 4.04
N LYS A 99 16.41 -18.87 4.35
CA LYS A 99 17.27 -18.62 5.51
C LYS A 99 18.04 -17.31 5.32
N ALA A 100 18.51 -16.72 6.41
CA ALA A 100 19.12 -15.39 6.42
C ALA A 100 20.19 -15.18 5.33
N GLU A 101 21.12 -16.11 5.18
CA GLU A 101 22.19 -16.02 4.17
C GLU A 101 21.65 -16.02 2.73
N ALA A 102 20.74 -16.94 2.41
CA ALA A 102 20.10 -17.03 1.09
C ALA A 102 19.23 -15.82 0.81
N PHE A 103 18.53 -15.28 1.83
CA PHE A 103 17.77 -14.05 1.70
C PHE A 103 18.66 -12.85 1.38
N GLU A 104 19.77 -12.65 2.10
CA GLU A 104 20.68 -11.51 1.84
C GLU A 104 21.35 -11.63 0.45
N LYS A 105 21.67 -12.84 0.01
CA LYS A 105 22.16 -13.08 -1.35
C LYS A 105 21.12 -12.66 -2.39
N ALA A 106 19.90 -13.15 -2.29
CA ALA A 106 18.80 -12.79 -3.19
C ALA A 106 18.50 -11.28 -3.17
N ARG A 107 18.50 -10.67 -1.99
CA ARG A 107 18.32 -9.22 -1.82
C ARG A 107 19.41 -8.41 -2.52
N ALA A 108 20.68 -8.84 -2.46
CA ALA A 108 21.78 -8.19 -3.15
C ALA A 108 21.67 -8.34 -4.67
N GLU A 109 21.34 -9.54 -5.15
CA GLU A 109 21.17 -9.85 -6.58
C GLU A 109 20.02 -9.04 -7.22
N HIS A 110 18.89 -8.89 -6.50
CA HIS A 110 17.70 -8.23 -7.00
C HIS A 110 17.56 -6.76 -6.57
N ARG A 111 18.61 -6.18 -5.99
CA ARG A 111 18.59 -4.78 -5.59
C ARG A 111 18.37 -3.86 -6.79
N HIS A 112 17.42 -2.93 -6.68
CA HIS A 112 17.08 -1.98 -7.73
C HIS A 112 18.31 -1.16 -8.17
N PRO A 113 18.51 -0.91 -9.46
CA PRO A 113 19.69 -0.16 -9.96
C PRO A 113 19.91 1.20 -9.30
N LEU A 114 18.86 1.98 -9.06
CA LEU A 114 18.97 3.27 -8.37
C LEU A 114 19.55 3.12 -6.95
N TRP A 115 19.15 2.07 -6.21
CA TRP A 115 19.75 1.79 -4.90
C TRP A 115 21.22 1.37 -4.98
N ARG A 116 21.63 0.75 -6.08
CA ARG A 116 23.03 0.40 -6.32
C ARG A 116 23.88 1.63 -6.62
N SER A 117 23.33 2.58 -7.41
CA SER A 117 24.08 3.75 -7.89
C SER A 117 24.14 4.87 -6.86
N VAL A 118 23.01 5.23 -6.22
CA VAL A 118 22.91 6.41 -5.34
C VAL A 118 22.46 6.09 -3.91
N GLY A 119 22.29 4.82 -3.55
CA GLY A 119 21.72 4.44 -2.26
C GLY A 119 22.54 4.89 -1.04
N GLU A 120 23.85 5.03 -1.14
CA GLU A 120 24.67 5.56 -0.04
C GLU A 120 24.43 7.04 0.18
N ILE A 121 24.40 7.82 -0.90
CA ILE A 121 24.09 9.26 -0.85
C ILE A 121 22.67 9.44 -0.32
N ALA A 122 21.72 8.68 -0.85
CA ALA A 122 20.33 8.73 -0.44
C ALA A 122 20.14 8.53 1.07
N ARG A 123 20.82 7.54 1.68
CA ARG A 123 20.76 7.31 3.12
C ARG A 123 21.37 8.45 3.95
N LYS A 124 22.42 9.09 3.43
CA LYS A 124 23.06 10.25 4.10
C LYS A 124 22.16 11.49 4.05
N VAL A 125 21.48 11.73 2.94
CA VAL A 125 20.55 12.85 2.79
C VAL A 125 19.30 12.62 3.65
N GLY A 126 18.81 11.39 3.76
CA GLY A 126 17.66 11.03 4.59
C GLY A 126 16.34 11.01 3.83
N GLY A 127 15.24 11.22 4.55
CA GLY A 127 13.87 11.05 4.01
C GLY A 127 13.50 9.57 3.85
N HIS A 128 12.79 9.00 4.84
CA HIS A 128 12.38 7.60 4.88
C HIS A 128 13.50 6.60 4.52
N GLY A 129 14.70 6.82 5.11
CA GLY A 129 15.87 5.98 4.84
C GLY A 129 16.49 6.17 3.45
N GLY A 130 16.19 7.28 2.78
CA GLY A 130 16.70 7.65 1.46
C GLY A 130 15.72 7.43 0.32
N MET A 131 14.51 6.94 0.59
CA MET A 131 13.50 6.73 -0.45
C MET A 131 13.08 8.06 -1.11
N ASP A 132 12.84 9.08 -0.31
CA ASP A 132 12.40 10.40 -0.79
C ASP A 132 13.46 11.01 -1.73
N PHE A 133 14.73 10.94 -1.33
CA PHE A 133 15.82 11.41 -2.18
C PHE A 133 15.86 10.69 -3.54
N ILE A 134 15.69 9.35 -3.57
CA ILE A 134 15.71 8.59 -4.83
C ILE A 134 14.51 8.95 -5.70
N MET A 135 13.34 9.13 -5.10
CA MET A 135 12.12 9.54 -5.81
C MET A 135 12.31 10.92 -6.45
N ASP A 136 12.77 11.91 -5.69
CA ASP A 136 13.00 13.27 -6.17
C ASP A 136 14.11 13.32 -7.24
N LEU A 137 15.20 12.58 -7.05
CA LEU A 137 16.25 12.45 -8.04
C LEU A 137 15.73 11.89 -9.36
N ARG A 138 14.90 10.84 -9.29
CA ARG A 138 14.32 10.22 -10.48
C ARG A 138 13.36 11.15 -11.18
N TRP A 139 12.52 11.86 -10.44
CA TRP A 139 11.60 12.86 -10.94
C TRP A 139 12.35 13.99 -11.65
N ALA A 140 13.35 14.58 -11.00
CA ALA A 140 14.18 15.64 -11.58
C ALA A 140 14.90 15.16 -12.86
N TYR A 141 15.45 13.95 -12.83
CA TYR A 141 16.13 13.35 -13.98
C TYR A 141 15.18 13.19 -15.19
N CYS A 142 13.98 12.71 -14.97
CA CYS A 142 12.98 12.56 -16.03
C CYS A 142 12.64 13.91 -16.67
N LEU A 143 12.37 14.95 -15.85
CA LEU A 143 12.06 16.29 -16.34
C LEU A 143 13.21 16.92 -17.13
N GLN A 144 14.45 16.81 -16.62
CA GLN A 144 15.63 17.37 -17.28
C GLN A 144 15.94 16.72 -18.64
N ASN A 145 15.57 15.45 -18.80
CA ASN A 145 15.88 14.68 -20.00
C ASN A 145 14.66 14.45 -20.91
N GLY A 146 13.52 15.07 -20.62
CA GLY A 146 12.29 14.89 -21.41
C GLY A 146 11.78 13.46 -21.41
N LEU A 147 12.01 12.70 -20.35
CA LEU A 147 11.57 11.32 -20.21
C LEU A 147 10.17 11.28 -19.55
N PRO A 148 9.36 10.26 -19.82
CA PRO A 148 8.12 10.07 -19.09
C PRO A 148 8.40 9.86 -17.60
N LEU A 149 7.52 10.39 -16.76
CA LEU A 149 7.55 10.14 -15.33
C LEU A 149 7.17 8.69 -15.01
N ASP A 150 7.69 8.15 -13.92
CA ASP A 150 7.36 6.79 -13.46
C ASP A 150 5.91 6.68 -12.95
N MET A 151 5.31 7.81 -12.60
CA MET A 151 3.92 7.96 -12.19
C MET A 151 3.32 9.22 -12.81
N ASP A 152 2.06 9.15 -13.22
CA ASP A 152 1.35 10.25 -13.82
C ASP A 152 0.05 10.63 -13.07
N VAL A 153 -0.69 11.59 -13.62
CA VAL A 153 -1.95 12.05 -13.04
C VAL A 153 -3.03 10.95 -13.00
N TYR A 154 -2.98 9.99 -13.93
CA TYR A 154 -3.94 8.89 -13.97
C TYR A 154 -3.66 7.85 -12.87
N ASP A 155 -2.38 7.62 -12.55
CA ASP A 155 -1.98 6.82 -11.38
C ASP A 155 -2.47 7.48 -10.10
N LEU A 156 -2.23 8.79 -9.93
CA LEU A 156 -2.69 9.55 -8.79
C LEU A 156 -4.22 9.47 -8.62
N ALA A 157 -4.96 9.71 -9.70
CA ALA A 157 -6.42 9.67 -9.67
C ALA A 157 -6.94 8.26 -9.32
N SER A 158 -6.33 7.24 -9.91
CA SER A 158 -6.67 5.84 -9.66
C SER A 158 -6.44 5.45 -8.20
N TRP A 159 -5.27 5.77 -7.63
CA TRP A 159 -4.97 5.44 -6.24
C TRP A 159 -5.83 6.23 -5.26
N SER A 160 -6.05 7.52 -5.52
CA SER A 160 -6.89 8.37 -4.67
C SER A 160 -8.36 7.94 -4.69
N SER A 161 -8.85 7.35 -5.79
CA SER A 161 -10.24 6.87 -5.89
C SER A 161 -10.57 5.70 -4.97
N VAL A 162 -9.56 4.99 -4.48
CA VAL A 162 -9.76 3.88 -3.53
C VAL A 162 -10.44 4.38 -2.25
N VAL A 163 -10.07 5.56 -1.75
CA VAL A 163 -10.64 6.11 -0.52
C VAL A 163 -12.16 6.33 -0.61
N PRO A 164 -12.69 7.13 -1.55
CA PRO A 164 -14.14 7.31 -1.66
C PRO A 164 -14.89 6.04 -2.06
N CYS A 165 -14.31 5.19 -2.91
CA CYS A 165 -14.98 3.95 -3.32
C CYS A 165 -15.03 2.92 -2.19
N SER A 166 -13.99 2.79 -1.36
CA SER A 166 -14.02 1.92 -0.18
C SER A 166 -15.00 2.42 0.87
N ALA A 167 -15.06 3.74 1.11
CA ALA A 167 -16.04 4.33 2.02
C ALA A 167 -17.49 4.10 1.54
N GLU A 168 -17.73 4.17 0.23
CA GLU A 168 -19.05 3.89 -0.33
C GLU A 168 -19.43 2.41 -0.21
N SER A 169 -18.48 1.48 -0.44
CA SER A 169 -18.68 0.06 -0.23
C SER A 169 -19.03 -0.25 1.23
N ASP A 170 -18.27 0.31 2.18
CA ASP A 170 -18.52 0.17 3.61
C ASP A 170 -19.92 0.71 4.01
N ARG A 171 -20.30 1.89 3.51
CA ARG A 171 -21.62 2.48 3.72
C ARG A 171 -22.77 1.61 3.20
N ARG A 172 -22.53 0.81 2.15
CA ARG A 172 -23.48 -0.16 1.58
C ARG A 172 -23.39 -1.54 2.23
N GLY A 173 -22.69 -1.69 3.35
CA GLY A 173 -22.57 -2.99 4.04
C GLY A 173 -21.64 -3.97 3.35
N GLY A 174 -20.66 -3.50 2.59
CA GLY A 174 -19.69 -4.34 1.88
C GLY A 174 -20.09 -4.71 0.45
N GLU A 175 -21.05 -4.02 -0.14
CA GLU A 175 -21.37 -4.22 -1.56
C GLU A 175 -20.21 -3.79 -2.46
N PRO A 176 -19.98 -4.49 -3.60
CA PRO A 176 -18.96 -4.08 -4.56
C PRO A 176 -19.24 -2.69 -5.15
N VAL A 177 -18.20 -1.86 -5.20
CA VAL A 177 -18.20 -0.54 -5.84
C VAL A 177 -17.18 -0.54 -6.98
N GLU A 178 -17.58 -0.10 -8.15
CA GLU A 178 -16.70 0.04 -9.32
C GLU A 178 -15.76 1.23 -9.15
N LEU A 179 -14.47 1.02 -9.47
CA LEU A 179 -13.47 2.08 -9.51
C LEU A 179 -13.42 2.70 -10.90
N PRO A 180 -13.41 4.04 -11.00
CA PRO A 180 -13.41 4.74 -12.29
C PRO A 180 -12.19 4.38 -13.16
N ASP A 181 -12.38 4.30 -14.46
CA ASP A 181 -11.30 4.22 -15.43
C ASP A 181 -10.93 5.63 -15.91
N PHE A 182 -9.97 6.26 -15.27
CA PHE A 182 -9.52 7.61 -15.63
C PHE A 182 -8.76 7.66 -16.96
N THR A 183 -8.23 6.51 -17.41
CA THR A 183 -7.49 6.41 -18.67
C THR A 183 -8.39 6.24 -19.90
N ARG A 184 -9.71 6.06 -19.69
CA ARG A 184 -10.68 5.81 -20.76
C ARG A 184 -10.30 4.63 -21.65
N GLY A 185 -9.71 3.61 -21.07
CA GLY A 185 -9.29 2.40 -21.76
C GLY A 185 -7.83 2.35 -22.19
N ALA A 186 -7.07 3.45 -22.12
CA ALA A 186 -5.66 3.47 -22.52
C ALA A 186 -4.75 2.54 -21.69
N TRP A 187 -5.16 2.12 -20.49
CA TRP A 187 -4.44 1.12 -19.70
C TRP A 187 -4.27 -0.25 -20.38
N ARG A 188 -4.96 -0.50 -21.50
CA ARG A 188 -4.90 -1.75 -22.27
C ARG A 188 -3.73 -1.80 -23.23
N THR A 189 -3.21 -0.64 -23.61
CA THR A 189 -2.02 -0.48 -24.46
C THR A 189 -0.76 -0.40 -23.60
#